data_2ff0452f246cf128e03bb80a1edbf02f
#
_entry.id   2ff0452f246cf128e03bb80a1edbf02f
#
_cell.length_a   1.000
_cell.length_b   1.000
_cell.length_c   1.000
_cell.angle_alpha   90.00
_cell.angle_beta   90.00
_cell.angle_gamma   90.00
#
_symmetry.space_group_name_H-M   'P 1'
#
loop_
_entity.id
_entity.type
_entity.pdbx_description
1 polymer ?
#
loop_
_entity_poly.entity_id
_entity_poly.type
_entity_poly.pdbx_seq_one_letter_code
_entity_poly.pdbx_strand_id
1 'polypeptide(L)'
;MLTLRRIGLLALVLGFAQVVFGAIVRITGSGMGCGDHWPDCFGSFTPAHSGPTLLVEISHRYGAAALSLAIVALVVVAWRKRGEPGVAGPGGVLRASLLALALVVVAALFGAVTVKMGLHPWVVVTHLAIAMALLAVLVAAVVRAGGFGALSIAEPSGRTRRGARAAAGLTFLALVMGALTANTPGAPLSCQGFPWCTVIGDGGTPLAIQVTHRIIAFLLLGHLIGVAIGVRKRAEPRPIRVAAWSALGIVMLQIVVAAAMVEMHLPASLQSIHQAIGTALWISVAALAALASGLRYMTDIERIVYESPSRGEFATPEGVST
;
A
#
# COMPACT_ATOMS: atom_id res chain seq x y z
N MET A 1 -12.55 18.66 -3.13
CA MET A 1 -11.75 17.49 -3.59
C MET A 1 -10.25 17.74 -3.71
N LEU A 2 -9.75 18.84 -4.31
CA LEU A 2 -8.29 19.09 -4.47
C LEU A 2 -7.52 19.05 -3.14
N THR A 3 -8.04 19.69 -2.09
CA THR A 3 -7.43 19.68 -0.75
C THR A 3 -7.34 18.27 -0.18
N LEU A 4 -8.41 17.47 -0.27
CA LEU A 4 -8.43 16.07 0.18
C LEU A 4 -7.40 15.23 -0.56
N ARG A 5 -7.29 15.41 -1.89
CA ARG A 5 -6.27 14.74 -2.70
C ARG A 5 -4.86 15.10 -2.26
N ARG A 6 -4.56 16.40 -2.01
CA ARG A 6 -3.22 16.85 -1.57
C ARG A 6 -2.86 16.27 -0.20
N ILE A 7 -3.76 16.32 0.77
CA ILE A 7 -3.52 15.75 2.11
C ILE A 7 -3.40 14.22 2.02
N GLY A 8 -4.24 13.55 1.23
CA GLY A 8 -4.15 12.11 1.00
C GLY A 8 -2.82 11.69 0.36
N LEU A 9 -2.32 12.46 -0.62
CA LEU A 9 -1.00 12.23 -1.22
C LEU A 9 0.13 12.46 -0.21
N LEU A 10 0.05 13.51 0.61
CA LEU A 10 1.02 13.73 1.68
C LEU A 10 1.05 12.56 2.67
N ALA A 11 -0.11 12.10 3.14
CA ALA A 11 -0.21 10.94 4.01
C ALA A 11 0.35 9.67 3.35
N LEU A 12 0.10 9.47 2.04
CA LEU A 12 0.63 8.33 1.29
C LEU A 12 2.16 8.38 1.17
N VAL A 13 2.74 9.55 0.89
CA VAL A 13 4.21 9.76 0.84
C VAL A 13 4.84 9.52 2.21
N LEU A 14 4.25 10.07 3.27
CA LEU A 14 4.71 9.82 4.64
C LEU A 14 4.59 8.33 5.01
N GLY A 15 3.51 7.66 4.62
CA GLY A 15 3.33 6.23 4.84
C GLY A 15 4.36 5.39 4.09
N PHE A 16 4.66 5.72 2.82
CA PHE A 16 5.73 5.09 2.06
C PHE A 16 7.09 5.26 2.77
N ALA A 17 7.44 6.49 3.12
CA ALA A 17 8.69 6.80 3.82
C ALA A 17 8.77 6.05 5.16
N GLN A 18 7.67 5.99 5.91
CA GLN A 18 7.59 5.30 7.19
C GLN A 18 7.84 3.80 7.07
N VAL A 19 7.29 3.14 6.04
CA VAL A 19 7.54 1.71 5.79
C VAL A 19 9.00 1.46 5.41
N VAL A 20 9.57 2.27 4.53
CA VAL A 20 10.98 2.15 4.14
C VAL A 20 11.90 2.40 5.34
N PHE A 21 11.58 3.40 6.15
CA PHE A 21 12.35 3.70 7.34
C PHE A 21 12.25 2.61 8.42
N GLY A 22 11.08 1.97 8.56
CA GLY A 22 10.92 0.78 9.41
C GLY A 22 11.82 -0.39 8.99
N ALA A 23 12.03 -0.56 7.68
CA ALA A 23 13.02 -1.53 7.20
C ALA A 23 14.46 -1.13 7.57
N ILE A 24 14.81 0.15 7.50
CA ILE A 24 16.11 0.66 7.95
C ILE A 24 16.31 0.37 9.44
N VAL A 25 15.30 0.63 10.29
CA VAL A 25 15.33 0.28 11.72
C VAL A 25 15.72 -1.20 11.92
N ARG A 26 15.10 -2.11 11.16
CA ARG A 26 15.40 -3.55 11.20
C ARG A 26 16.82 -3.84 10.69
N ILE A 27 17.20 -3.32 9.53
CA ILE A 27 18.47 -3.60 8.85
C ILE A 27 19.65 -3.12 9.68
N THR A 28 19.51 -2.00 10.39
CA THR A 28 20.54 -1.41 11.26
C THR A 28 20.55 -2.00 12.68
N GLY A 29 19.65 -2.94 12.99
CA GLY A 29 19.51 -3.48 14.34
C GLY A 29 19.03 -2.45 15.37
N SER A 30 18.36 -1.38 14.91
CA SER A 30 17.98 -0.24 15.76
C SER A 30 16.62 -0.40 16.45
N GLY A 31 15.94 -1.53 16.27
CA GLY A 31 14.56 -1.72 16.77
C GLY A 31 14.41 -1.81 18.29
N MET A 32 15.53 -1.86 19.02
CA MET A 32 15.58 -1.86 20.49
C MET A 32 16.51 -0.75 21.01
N GLY A 33 16.70 0.33 20.26
CA GLY A 33 17.52 1.46 20.66
C GLY A 33 17.01 2.17 21.93
N CYS A 34 15.67 2.18 22.14
CA CYS A 34 15.01 2.64 23.35
C CYS A 34 14.70 1.51 24.36
N GLY A 35 15.31 0.33 24.21
CA GLY A 35 14.94 -0.85 25.00
C GLY A 35 13.49 -1.23 24.78
N ASP A 36 12.79 -1.61 25.85
CA ASP A 36 11.35 -1.95 25.82
C ASP A 36 10.44 -0.75 26.15
N HIS A 37 10.99 0.47 26.23
CA HIS A 37 10.23 1.69 26.54
C HIS A 37 9.36 2.12 25.35
N TRP A 38 8.09 2.42 25.64
CA TRP A 38 7.12 2.95 24.69
C TRP A 38 5.97 3.65 25.45
N PRO A 39 5.50 4.83 25.04
CA PRO A 39 5.81 5.59 23.81
C PRO A 39 7.09 6.44 23.89
N ASP A 40 7.59 6.72 25.06
CA ASP A 40 8.82 7.46 25.33
C ASP A 40 10.08 6.59 25.17
N CYS A 41 11.25 7.18 25.39
CA CYS A 41 12.53 6.53 25.34
C CYS A 41 13.27 6.88 26.62
N PHE A 42 13.34 5.92 27.56
CA PHE A 42 13.94 6.11 28.89
C PHE A 42 13.36 7.31 29.69
N GLY A 43 12.05 7.48 29.65
CA GLY A 43 11.35 8.55 30.35
C GLY A 43 11.37 9.92 29.65
N SER A 44 11.89 10.00 28.43
CA SER A 44 11.94 11.23 27.63
C SER A 44 11.54 11.01 26.19
N PHE A 45 10.85 11.98 25.58
CA PHE A 45 10.63 12.02 24.15
C PHE A 45 11.84 12.56 23.38
N THR A 46 12.76 13.27 24.05
CA THR A 46 13.99 13.85 23.51
C THR A 46 15.18 13.45 24.38
N PRO A 47 15.64 12.19 24.30
CA PRO A 47 16.72 11.73 25.18
C PRO A 47 18.03 12.46 24.88
N ALA A 48 18.69 12.94 25.93
CA ALA A 48 19.94 13.72 25.83
C ALA A 48 21.16 12.88 25.38
N HIS A 49 21.13 11.58 25.64
CA HIS A 49 22.20 10.65 25.25
C HIS A 49 21.71 9.80 24.08
N SER A 50 22.20 10.07 22.89
CA SER A 50 21.72 9.49 21.65
C SER A 50 22.82 8.72 20.93
N GLY A 51 22.84 7.41 21.12
CA GLY A 51 23.56 6.52 20.21
C GLY A 51 22.84 6.39 18.85
N PRO A 52 23.55 5.93 17.78
CA PRO A 52 22.98 5.84 16.44
C PRO A 52 21.69 5.02 16.38
N THR A 53 21.62 3.89 17.09
CA THR A 53 20.46 2.99 17.13
C THR A 53 19.24 3.66 17.75
N LEU A 54 19.43 4.42 18.83
CA LEU A 54 18.38 5.17 19.50
C LEU A 54 17.83 6.28 18.58
N LEU A 55 18.73 7.03 17.91
CA LEU A 55 18.32 8.08 16.97
C LEU A 55 17.48 7.53 15.81
N VAL A 56 17.88 6.38 15.26
CA VAL A 56 17.13 5.73 14.19
C VAL A 56 15.74 5.29 14.68
N GLU A 57 15.65 4.66 15.86
CA GLU A 57 14.34 4.22 16.38
C GLU A 57 13.41 5.39 16.70
N ILE A 58 13.92 6.43 17.43
CA ILE A 58 13.07 7.56 17.81
C ILE A 58 12.63 8.38 16.59
N SER A 59 13.48 8.50 15.57
CA SER A 59 13.12 9.14 14.31
C SER A 59 11.98 8.38 13.60
N HIS A 60 11.97 7.04 13.66
CA HIS A 60 10.85 6.23 13.16
C HIS A 60 9.55 6.51 13.92
N ARG A 61 9.61 6.68 15.24
CA ARG A 61 8.45 7.04 16.06
C ARG A 61 7.92 8.44 15.71
N TYR A 62 8.80 9.42 15.48
CA TYR A 62 8.40 10.76 15.02
C TYR A 62 7.78 10.74 13.62
N GLY A 63 8.33 9.94 12.70
CA GLY A 63 7.73 9.72 11.39
C GLY A 63 6.32 9.16 11.49
N ALA A 64 6.08 8.20 12.40
CA ALA A 64 4.75 7.65 12.67
C ALA A 64 3.79 8.71 13.22
N ALA A 65 4.25 9.58 14.12
CA ALA A 65 3.47 10.71 14.63
C ALA A 65 3.10 11.70 13.50
N ALA A 66 4.05 12.05 12.64
CA ALA A 66 3.79 12.93 11.49
C ALA A 66 2.77 12.33 10.51
N LEU A 67 2.88 11.04 10.22
CA LEU A 67 1.90 10.30 9.41
C LEU A 67 0.51 10.32 10.08
N SER A 68 0.44 10.08 11.38
CA SER A 68 -0.82 10.09 12.15
C SER A 68 -1.49 11.46 12.08
N LEU A 69 -0.73 12.55 12.25
CA LEU A 69 -1.23 13.92 12.12
C LEU A 69 -1.77 14.21 10.70
N ALA A 70 -1.08 13.75 9.66
CA ALA A 70 -1.56 13.89 8.29
C ALA A 70 -2.89 13.14 8.05
N ILE A 71 -3.03 11.93 8.63
CA ILE A 71 -4.28 11.16 8.55
C ILE A 71 -5.40 11.83 9.35
N VAL A 72 -5.13 12.35 10.55
CA VAL A 72 -6.10 13.13 11.33
C VAL A 72 -6.56 14.37 10.54
N ALA A 73 -5.62 15.10 9.92
CA ALA A 73 -5.96 16.23 9.06
C ALA A 73 -6.86 15.82 7.88
N LEU A 74 -6.57 14.66 7.26
CA LEU A 74 -7.41 14.10 6.18
C LEU A 74 -8.83 13.81 6.68
N VAL A 75 -8.98 13.19 7.86
CA VAL A 75 -10.29 12.92 8.47
C VAL A 75 -11.04 14.21 8.78
N VAL A 76 -10.38 15.19 9.43
CA VAL A 76 -11.02 16.47 9.80
C VAL A 76 -11.52 17.22 8.56
N VAL A 77 -10.69 17.29 7.51
CA VAL A 77 -11.08 17.97 6.26
C VAL A 77 -12.19 17.18 5.54
N ALA A 78 -12.12 15.86 5.49
CA ALA A 78 -13.18 15.04 4.92
C ALA A 78 -14.50 15.18 5.71
N TRP A 79 -14.43 15.24 7.03
CA TRP A 79 -15.60 15.49 7.88
C TRP A 79 -16.23 16.86 7.62
N ARG A 80 -15.42 17.93 7.55
CA ARG A 80 -15.91 19.28 7.25
C ARG A 80 -16.56 19.35 5.86
N LYS A 81 -16.07 18.58 4.92
CA LYS A 81 -16.54 18.50 3.52
C LYS A 81 -17.56 17.37 3.28
N ARG A 82 -18.13 16.76 4.32
CA ARG A 82 -19.02 15.60 4.18
C ARG A 82 -20.29 15.84 3.34
N GLY A 83 -20.69 17.12 3.19
CA GLY A 83 -21.79 17.51 2.31
C GLY A 83 -21.40 17.59 0.82
N GLU A 84 -20.08 17.57 0.48
CA GLU A 84 -19.66 17.58 -0.92
C GLU A 84 -19.86 16.18 -1.55
N PRO A 85 -20.22 16.11 -2.85
CA PRO A 85 -20.35 14.86 -3.58
C PRO A 85 -19.09 13.98 -3.48
N GLY A 86 -19.27 12.67 -3.31
CA GLY A 86 -18.16 11.71 -3.23
C GLY A 86 -17.35 11.72 -1.92
N VAL A 87 -17.72 12.54 -0.91
CA VAL A 87 -16.99 12.58 0.37
C VAL A 87 -17.59 11.62 1.39
N ALA A 88 -18.87 11.71 1.74
CA ALA A 88 -19.48 10.93 2.84
C ALA A 88 -20.19 9.64 2.38
N GLY A 89 -20.59 9.51 1.11
CA GLY A 89 -21.38 8.39 0.58
C GLY A 89 -20.67 7.03 0.62
N PRO A 90 -21.34 5.96 0.18
CA PRO A 90 -20.71 4.66 -0.03
C PRO A 90 -19.51 4.79 -0.96
N GLY A 91 -18.33 4.33 -0.52
CA GLY A 91 -17.10 4.52 -1.27
C GLY A 91 -16.48 5.92 -1.16
N GLY A 92 -17.00 6.82 -0.33
CA GLY A 92 -16.49 8.18 -0.14
C GLY A 92 -15.13 8.26 0.57
N VAL A 93 -14.47 9.43 0.41
CA VAL A 93 -13.15 9.70 1.00
C VAL A 93 -13.18 9.62 2.53
N LEU A 94 -14.27 10.08 3.17
CA LEU A 94 -14.41 10.08 4.62
C LEU A 94 -14.33 8.67 5.22
N ARG A 95 -14.99 7.69 4.60
CA ARG A 95 -14.91 6.30 5.07
C ARG A 95 -13.51 5.72 4.95
N ALA A 96 -12.81 6.04 3.84
CA ALA A 96 -11.43 5.62 3.67
C ALA A 96 -10.50 6.30 4.70
N SER A 97 -10.68 7.59 4.97
CA SER A 97 -9.85 8.29 5.96
C SER A 97 -10.10 7.82 7.40
N LEU A 98 -11.34 7.49 7.77
CA LEU A 98 -11.65 6.88 9.08
C LEU A 98 -11.02 5.49 9.23
N LEU A 99 -11.07 4.66 8.16
CA LEU A 99 -10.39 3.37 8.16
C LEU A 99 -8.87 3.53 8.24
N ALA A 100 -8.29 4.52 7.55
CA ALA A 100 -6.87 4.84 7.66
C ALA A 100 -6.49 5.27 9.10
N LEU A 101 -7.35 6.07 9.76
CA LEU A 101 -7.14 6.44 11.16
C LEU A 101 -7.18 5.22 12.09
N ALA A 102 -8.14 4.33 11.92
CA ALA A 102 -8.19 3.09 12.69
C ALA A 102 -6.93 2.23 12.48
N LEU A 103 -6.50 2.07 11.22
CA LEU A 103 -5.33 1.28 10.89
C LEU A 103 -4.02 1.89 11.39
N VAL A 104 -3.85 3.22 11.38
CA VAL A 104 -2.64 3.84 11.92
C VAL A 104 -2.57 3.70 13.44
N VAL A 105 -3.69 3.77 14.14
CA VAL A 105 -3.76 3.51 15.59
C VAL A 105 -3.38 2.04 15.87
N VAL A 106 -3.97 1.09 15.14
CA VAL A 106 -3.62 -0.33 15.29
C VAL A 106 -2.15 -0.57 14.96
N ALA A 107 -1.60 0.05 13.91
CA ALA A 107 -0.18 -0.04 13.57
C ALA A 107 0.71 0.49 14.70
N ALA A 108 0.37 1.63 15.31
CA ALA A 108 1.12 2.19 16.43
C ALA A 108 1.12 1.27 17.66
N LEU A 109 -0.03 0.69 17.99
CA LEU A 109 -0.15 -0.29 19.08
C LEU A 109 0.67 -1.56 18.79
N PHE A 110 0.64 -2.06 17.54
CA PHE A 110 1.51 -3.19 17.15
C PHE A 110 2.99 -2.80 17.17
N GLY A 111 3.34 -1.54 16.87
CA GLY A 111 4.69 -1.01 17.09
C GLY A 111 5.14 -1.14 18.55
N ALA A 112 4.27 -0.81 19.50
CA ALA A 112 4.52 -1.05 20.92
C ALA A 112 4.70 -2.53 21.25
N VAL A 113 3.82 -3.38 20.71
CA VAL A 113 3.91 -4.85 20.91
C VAL A 113 5.21 -5.41 20.35
N THR A 114 5.70 -4.92 19.18
CA THR A 114 6.99 -5.38 18.60
C THR A 114 8.14 -5.14 19.57
N VAL A 115 8.21 -3.97 20.19
CA VAL A 115 9.23 -3.61 21.17
C VAL A 115 9.10 -4.45 22.44
N LYS A 116 7.89 -4.54 23.00
CA LYS A 116 7.62 -5.31 24.23
C LYS A 116 7.88 -6.82 24.09
N MET A 117 7.73 -7.37 22.88
CA MET A 117 7.99 -8.79 22.59
C MET A 117 9.40 -9.05 21.99
N GLY A 118 10.34 -8.11 22.14
CA GLY A 118 11.72 -8.30 21.71
C GLY A 118 11.85 -8.56 20.21
N LEU A 119 11.06 -7.88 19.37
CA LEU A 119 11.05 -7.99 17.90
C LEU A 119 10.71 -9.39 17.38
N HIS A 120 9.82 -10.11 18.07
CA HIS A 120 9.43 -11.45 17.65
C HIS A 120 8.95 -11.46 16.17
N PRO A 121 9.45 -12.38 15.31
CA PRO A 121 9.23 -12.34 13.86
C PRO A 121 7.77 -12.17 13.43
N TRP A 122 6.85 -12.94 14.02
CA TRP A 122 5.42 -12.86 13.69
C TRP A 122 4.79 -11.52 14.03
N VAL A 123 5.24 -10.87 15.11
CA VAL A 123 4.72 -9.55 15.52
C VAL A 123 5.20 -8.49 14.53
N VAL A 124 6.47 -8.52 14.14
CA VAL A 124 7.04 -7.62 13.12
C VAL A 124 6.35 -7.79 11.77
N VAL A 125 6.12 -9.04 11.34
CA VAL A 125 5.40 -9.33 10.09
C VAL A 125 3.96 -8.82 10.14
N THR A 126 3.26 -9.02 11.26
CA THR A 126 1.90 -8.51 11.43
C THR A 126 1.85 -6.98 11.43
N HIS A 127 2.81 -6.31 12.10
CA HIS A 127 2.93 -4.86 12.07
C HIS A 127 3.12 -4.34 10.63
N LEU A 128 4.00 -4.96 9.84
CA LEU A 128 4.18 -4.62 8.44
C LEU A 128 2.90 -4.89 7.61
N ALA A 129 2.21 -6.00 7.83
CA ALA A 129 0.96 -6.31 7.12
C ALA A 129 -0.12 -5.24 7.36
N ILE A 130 -0.25 -4.75 8.61
CA ILE A 130 -1.13 -3.64 8.96
C ILE A 130 -0.71 -2.34 8.26
N ALA A 131 0.60 -2.05 8.21
CA ALA A 131 1.13 -0.88 7.50
C ALA A 131 0.85 -0.97 5.98
N MET A 132 0.95 -2.15 5.36
CA MET A 132 0.58 -2.36 3.97
C MET A 132 -0.93 -2.17 3.74
N ALA A 133 -1.78 -2.65 4.65
CA ALA A 133 -3.22 -2.39 4.58
C ALA A 133 -3.53 -0.88 4.69
N LEU A 134 -2.86 -0.17 5.58
CA LEU A 134 -2.95 1.29 5.70
C LEU A 134 -2.59 1.99 4.40
N LEU A 135 -1.47 1.62 3.76
CA LEU A 135 -1.08 2.19 2.46
C LEU A 135 -2.14 1.95 1.37
N ALA A 136 -2.72 0.74 1.31
CA ALA A 136 -3.79 0.45 0.34
C ALA A 136 -5.03 1.32 0.58
N VAL A 137 -5.40 1.57 1.83
CA VAL A 137 -6.52 2.44 2.19
C VAL A 137 -6.21 3.91 1.86
N LEU A 138 -4.98 4.38 2.08
CA LEU A 138 -4.55 5.73 1.68
C LEU A 138 -4.57 5.88 0.15
N VAL A 139 -4.12 4.88 -0.61
CA VAL A 139 -4.26 4.85 -2.08
C VAL A 139 -5.73 4.94 -2.48
N ALA A 140 -6.62 4.17 -1.84
CA ALA A 140 -8.05 4.24 -2.12
C ALA A 140 -8.63 5.62 -1.79
N ALA A 141 -8.22 6.27 -0.70
CA ALA A 141 -8.63 7.64 -0.36
C ALA A 141 -8.19 8.65 -1.44
N VAL A 142 -6.94 8.53 -1.93
CA VAL A 142 -6.41 9.37 -3.00
C VAL A 142 -7.17 9.16 -4.31
N VAL A 143 -7.45 7.91 -4.70
CA VAL A 143 -8.24 7.57 -5.90
C VAL A 143 -9.64 8.18 -5.80
N ARG A 144 -10.31 8.02 -4.66
CA ARG A 144 -11.65 8.58 -4.39
C ARG A 144 -11.67 10.11 -4.40
N ALA A 145 -10.55 10.76 -4.07
CA ALA A 145 -10.36 12.20 -4.18
C ALA A 145 -9.96 12.66 -5.60
N GLY A 146 -10.04 11.78 -6.61
CA GLY A 146 -9.72 12.07 -8.01
C GLY A 146 -8.21 12.01 -8.34
N GLY A 147 -7.41 11.36 -7.49
CA GLY A 147 -6.00 11.08 -7.76
C GLY A 147 -5.78 9.93 -8.73
N PHE A 148 -4.55 9.75 -9.19
CA PHE A 148 -4.14 8.71 -10.15
C PHE A 148 -4.95 8.67 -11.46
N GLY A 149 -5.57 9.80 -11.85
CA GLY A 149 -6.39 9.88 -13.06
C GLY A 149 -7.76 9.20 -12.95
N ALA A 150 -8.31 9.05 -11.74
CA ALA A 150 -9.57 8.35 -11.47
C ALA A 150 -10.83 8.97 -12.12
N LEU A 151 -10.70 10.12 -12.78
CA LEU A 151 -11.81 10.85 -13.43
C LEU A 151 -12.25 10.23 -14.78
N SER A 152 -11.78 9.03 -15.12
CA SER A 152 -12.19 8.32 -16.35
C SER A 152 -13.62 7.77 -16.20
N ILE A 153 -14.47 8.08 -17.19
CA ILE A 153 -15.91 7.78 -17.19
C ILE A 153 -16.20 6.28 -17.53
N ALA A 154 -15.27 5.59 -18.23
CA ALA A 154 -15.52 4.22 -18.68
C ALA A 154 -15.39 3.18 -17.56
N GLU A 155 -16.35 2.25 -17.46
CA GLU A 155 -16.27 1.12 -16.54
C GLU A 155 -15.23 0.09 -16.97
N PRO A 156 -14.33 -0.32 -16.05
CA PRO A 156 -13.40 -1.39 -16.32
C PRO A 156 -14.12 -2.72 -16.50
N SER A 157 -13.60 -3.56 -17.39
CA SER A 157 -14.13 -4.89 -17.59
C SER A 157 -14.06 -5.75 -16.33
N GLY A 158 -15.01 -6.67 -16.14
CA GLY A 158 -15.01 -7.60 -15.01
C GLY A 158 -13.74 -8.49 -14.97
N ARG A 159 -13.12 -8.77 -16.11
CA ARG A 159 -11.83 -9.49 -16.18
C ARG A 159 -10.68 -8.66 -15.62
N THR A 160 -10.62 -7.36 -15.95
CA THR A 160 -9.63 -6.42 -15.40
C THR A 160 -9.79 -6.29 -13.89
N ARG A 161 -11.02 -6.18 -13.42
CA ARG A 161 -11.32 -6.10 -11.97
C ARG A 161 -10.83 -7.34 -11.21
N ARG A 162 -11.10 -8.54 -11.73
CA ARG A 162 -10.61 -9.79 -11.11
C ARG A 162 -9.10 -9.89 -11.16
N GLY A 163 -8.48 -9.60 -12.31
CA GLY A 163 -7.02 -9.61 -12.47
C GLY A 163 -6.32 -8.63 -11.52
N ALA A 164 -6.83 -7.41 -11.37
CA ALA A 164 -6.27 -6.42 -10.45
C ALA A 164 -6.40 -6.83 -8.97
N ARG A 165 -7.52 -7.44 -8.56
CA ARG A 165 -7.69 -7.98 -7.20
C ARG A 165 -6.73 -9.16 -6.93
N ALA A 166 -6.57 -10.07 -7.88
CA ALA A 166 -5.63 -11.17 -7.77
C ALA A 166 -4.19 -10.66 -7.69
N ALA A 167 -3.82 -9.65 -8.49
CA ALA A 167 -2.52 -8.99 -8.39
C ALA A 167 -2.29 -8.40 -7.00
N ALA A 168 -3.30 -7.72 -6.42
CA ALA A 168 -3.21 -7.18 -5.06
C ALA A 168 -3.02 -8.29 -4.01
N GLY A 169 -3.78 -9.38 -4.10
CA GLY A 169 -3.63 -10.53 -3.20
C GLY A 169 -2.24 -11.17 -3.29
N LEU A 170 -1.75 -11.43 -4.52
CA LEU A 170 -0.42 -12.00 -4.75
C LEU A 170 0.70 -11.06 -4.26
N THR A 171 0.58 -9.74 -4.52
CA THR A 171 1.57 -8.77 -4.05
C THR A 171 1.60 -8.70 -2.53
N PHE A 172 0.42 -8.66 -1.88
CA PHE A 172 0.34 -8.67 -0.42
C PHE A 172 0.98 -9.94 0.16
N LEU A 173 0.68 -11.10 -0.40
CA LEU A 173 1.26 -12.36 0.02
C LEU A 173 2.79 -12.38 -0.19
N ALA A 174 3.29 -11.87 -1.32
CA ALA A 174 4.73 -11.74 -1.57
C ALA A 174 5.41 -10.86 -0.51
N LEU A 175 4.79 -9.72 -0.13
CA LEU A 175 5.31 -8.83 0.89
C LEU A 175 5.34 -9.48 2.27
N VAL A 176 4.29 -10.18 2.66
CA VAL A 176 4.21 -10.91 3.95
C VAL A 176 5.27 -12.03 4.00
N MET A 177 5.40 -12.81 2.92
CA MET A 177 6.41 -13.87 2.84
C MET A 177 7.83 -13.31 2.80
N GLY A 178 8.05 -12.17 2.11
CA GLY A 178 9.32 -11.44 2.14
C GLY A 178 9.68 -10.93 3.53
N ALA A 179 8.70 -10.39 4.26
CA ALA A 179 8.89 -9.96 5.65
C ALA A 179 9.21 -11.16 6.56
N LEU A 180 8.52 -12.27 6.36
CA LEU A 180 8.79 -13.50 7.10
C LEU A 180 10.21 -14.02 6.80
N THR A 181 10.63 -14.03 5.53
CA THR A 181 12.00 -14.35 5.14
C THR A 181 13.00 -13.43 5.84
N ALA A 182 12.76 -12.12 5.85
CA ALA A 182 13.70 -11.14 6.41
C ALA A 182 13.82 -11.20 7.94
N ASN A 183 12.82 -11.72 8.65
CA ASN A 183 12.76 -11.73 10.12
C ASN A 183 12.90 -13.13 10.74
N THR A 184 12.90 -14.21 9.93
CA THR A 184 13.12 -15.56 10.44
C THR A 184 14.61 -15.89 10.44
N PRO A 185 15.21 -16.28 11.58
CA PRO A 185 16.61 -16.65 11.65
C PRO A 185 16.98 -17.71 10.61
N GLY A 186 18.10 -17.48 9.90
CA GLY A 186 18.60 -18.40 8.86
C GLY A 186 17.87 -18.31 7.51
N ALA A 187 16.63 -17.83 7.44
CA ALA A 187 15.87 -17.81 6.19
C ALA A 187 16.49 -16.93 5.08
N PRO A 188 17.04 -15.73 5.35
CA PRO A 188 17.61 -14.92 4.27
C PRO A 188 18.80 -15.57 3.57
N LEU A 189 19.52 -16.45 4.25
CA LEU A 189 20.75 -17.12 3.75
C LEU A 189 20.55 -18.59 3.38
N SER A 190 19.37 -19.16 3.60
CA SER A 190 19.11 -20.60 3.41
C SER A 190 19.14 -21.05 1.94
N CYS A 191 19.04 -20.11 1.00
CA CYS A 191 19.00 -20.34 -0.43
C CYS A 191 19.84 -19.28 -1.17
N GLN A 192 21.06 -19.61 -1.52
CA GLN A 192 21.96 -18.73 -2.27
C GLN A 192 21.84 -18.95 -3.79
N GLY A 193 22.27 -17.96 -4.54
CA GLY A 193 22.20 -17.95 -5.99
C GLY A 193 20.83 -17.54 -6.56
N PHE A 194 20.84 -17.13 -7.82
CA PHE A 194 19.66 -16.69 -8.56
C PHE A 194 19.81 -17.07 -10.06
N PRO A 195 18.75 -17.59 -10.73
CA PRO A 195 17.41 -17.89 -10.20
C PRO A 195 17.36 -19.20 -9.40
N TRP A 196 18.35 -20.07 -9.57
CA TRP A 196 18.42 -21.37 -8.93
C TRP A 196 18.89 -21.23 -7.47
N CYS A 197 18.43 -22.14 -6.64
CA CYS A 197 18.71 -22.17 -5.23
C CYS A 197 19.79 -23.19 -4.90
N THR A 198 20.94 -22.72 -4.42
CA THR A 198 21.90 -23.58 -3.71
C THR A 198 21.51 -23.58 -2.24
N VAL A 199 21.08 -24.73 -1.74
CA VAL A 199 20.66 -24.89 -0.34
C VAL A 199 21.87 -24.77 0.58
N ILE A 200 21.76 -23.95 1.61
CA ILE A 200 22.77 -23.79 2.66
C ILE A 200 22.19 -24.29 3.99
N GLY A 201 22.97 -25.13 4.69
CA GLY A 201 22.53 -25.76 5.93
C GLY A 201 21.56 -26.92 5.72
N ASP A 202 20.81 -27.26 6.76
CA ASP A 202 19.94 -28.45 6.79
C ASP A 202 18.58 -28.25 6.07
N GLY A 203 18.37 -27.11 5.44
CA GLY A 203 17.08 -26.78 4.80
C GLY A 203 15.99 -26.44 5.81
N GLY A 204 14.91 -27.21 5.83
CA GLY A 204 13.82 -27.06 6.80
C GLY A 204 12.96 -25.81 6.60
N THR A 205 12.37 -25.31 7.68
CA THR A 205 11.45 -24.16 7.65
C THR A 205 12.06 -22.88 7.07
N PRO A 206 13.30 -22.48 7.39
CA PRO A 206 13.92 -21.28 6.79
C PRO A 206 14.00 -21.35 5.27
N LEU A 207 14.44 -22.50 4.72
CA LEU A 207 14.48 -22.73 3.28
C LEU A 207 13.08 -22.68 2.66
N ALA A 208 12.11 -23.36 3.27
CA ALA A 208 10.74 -23.38 2.77
C ALA A 208 10.14 -21.96 2.68
N ILE A 209 10.38 -21.10 3.67
CA ILE A 209 9.92 -19.71 3.68
C ILE A 209 10.54 -18.94 2.51
N GLN A 210 11.87 -19.02 2.34
CA GLN A 210 12.56 -18.28 1.30
C GLN A 210 12.18 -18.77 -0.11
N VAL A 211 12.10 -20.06 -0.35
CA VAL A 211 11.67 -20.64 -1.64
C VAL A 211 10.24 -20.26 -1.96
N THR A 212 9.33 -20.33 -0.98
CA THR A 212 7.94 -19.91 -1.16
C THR A 212 7.84 -18.44 -1.56
N HIS A 213 8.62 -17.55 -0.92
CA HIS A 213 8.67 -16.14 -1.31
C HIS A 213 9.10 -15.97 -2.77
N ARG A 214 10.15 -16.67 -3.23
CA ARG A 214 10.61 -16.63 -4.63
C ARG A 214 9.54 -17.13 -5.61
N ILE A 215 8.89 -18.25 -5.30
CA ILE A 215 7.82 -18.80 -6.14
C ILE A 215 6.69 -17.79 -6.31
N ILE A 216 6.23 -17.18 -5.21
CA ILE A 216 5.16 -16.17 -5.25
C ILE A 216 5.59 -14.96 -6.06
N ALA A 217 6.86 -14.51 -5.96
CA ALA A 217 7.37 -13.38 -6.72
C ALA A 217 7.36 -13.66 -8.23
N PHE A 218 7.73 -14.87 -8.69
CA PHE A 218 7.66 -15.25 -10.10
C PHE A 218 6.21 -15.45 -10.58
N LEU A 219 5.33 -16.00 -9.75
CA LEU A 219 3.89 -16.08 -10.04
C LEU A 219 3.28 -14.69 -10.20
N LEU A 220 3.67 -13.75 -9.33
CA LEU A 220 3.24 -12.34 -9.45
C LEU A 220 3.73 -11.70 -10.74
N LEU A 221 5.00 -11.92 -11.15
CA LEU A 221 5.51 -11.44 -12.41
C LEU A 221 4.67 -11.96 -13.59
N GLY A 222 4.46 -13.27 -13.66
CA GLY A 222 3.65 -13.89 -14.73
C GLY A 222 2.21 -13.35 -14.74
N HIS A 223 1.60 -13.17 -13.57
CA HIS A 223 0.27 -12.60 -13.45
C HIS A 223 0.21 -11.14 -13.92
N LEU A 224 1.20 -10.30 -13.54
CA LEU A 224 1.25 -8.89 -13.96
C LEU A 224 1.52 -8.74 -15.47
N ILE A 225 2.30 -9.63 -16.10
CA ILE A 225 2.43 -9.71 -17.57
C ILE A 225 1.04 -9.94 -18.19
N GLY A 226 0.30 -10.94 -17.71
CA GLY A 226 -1.05 -11.24 -18.20
C GLY A 226 -2.02 -10.08 -18.00
N VAL A 227 -1.96 -9.37 -16.88
CA VAL A 227 -2.78 -8.19 -16.61
C VAL A 227 -2.41 -7.05 -17.56
N ALA A 228 -1.12 -6.71 -17.71
CA ALA A 228 -0.65 -5.62 -18.58
C ALA A 228 -1.03 -5.83 -20.04
N ILE A 229 -0.85 -7.05 -20.57
CA ILE A 229 -1.29 -7.42 -21.92
C ILE A 229 -2.82 -7.35 -22.01
N GLY A 230 -3.51 -7.87 -21.01
CA GLY A 230 -4.97 -7.92 -20.99
C GLY A 230 -5.63 -6.55 -20.99
N VAL A 231 -5.15 -5.59 -20.18
CA VAL A 231 -5.69 -4.21 -20.16
C VAL A 231 -5.43 -3.47 -21.49
N ARG A 232 -4.30 -3.76 -22.17
CA ARG A 232 -4.01 -3.21 -23.50
C ARG A 232 -4.98 -3.76 -24.55
N LYS A 233 -5.15 -5.11 -24.60
CA LYS A 233 -6.05 -5.77 -25.56
C LYS A 233 -7.50 -5.35 -25.41
N ARG A 234 -7.95 -5.06 -24.20
CA ARG A 234 -9.33 -4.60 -23.89
C ARG A 234 -9.53 -3.10 -24.03
N ALA A 235 -8.49 -2.35 -24.46
CA ALA A 235 -8.51 -0.90 -24.57
C ALA A 235 -9.01 -0.21 -23.28
N GLU A 236 -8.65 -0.76 -22.10
CA GLU A 236 -9.05 -0.21 -20.80
C GLU A 236 -8.63 1.26 -20.64
N PRO A 237 -9.29 2.06 -19.80
CA PRO A 237 -8.95 3.47 -19.60
C PRO A 237 -7.47 3.70 -19.31
N ARG A 238 -6.94 4.84 -19.80
CA ARG A 238 -5.51 5.18 -19.69
C ARG A 238 -4.96 5.03 -18.26
N PRO A 239 -5.63 5.50 -17.17
CA PRO A 239 -5.11 5.35 -15.81
C PRO A 239 -4.89 3.89 -15.41
N ILE A 240 -5.80 3.00 -15.78
CA ILE A 240 -5.68 1.55 -15.50
C ILE A 240 -4.51 0.94 -16.27
N ARG A 241 -4.35 1.32 -17.55
CA ARG A 241 -3.21 0.85 -18.37
C ARG A 241 -1.89 1.34 -17.78
N VAL A 242 -1.80 2.61 -17.42
CA VAL A 242 -0.59 3.18 -16.79
C VAL A 242 -0.28 2.42 -15.49
N ALA A 243 -1.24 2.25 -14.60
CA ALA A 243 -1.02 1.53 -13.33
C ALA A 243 -0.56 0.07 -13.56
N ALA A 244 -1.14 -0.64 -14.53
CA ALA A 244 -0.76 -2.03 -14.84
C ALA A 244 0.67 -2.13 -15.41
N TRP A 245 1.05 -1.24 -16.34
CA TRP A 245 2.39 -1.22 -16.91
C TRP A 245 3.44 -0.73 -15.90
N SER A 246 3.11 0.23 -15.05
CA SER A 246 3.97 0.65 -13.93
C SER A 246 4.22 -0.50 -12.97
N ALA A 247 3.17 -1.24 -12.57
CA ALA A 247 3.32 -2.40 -11.70
C ALA A 247 4.22 -3.48 -12.33
N LEU A 248 4.07 -3.75 -13.63
CA LEU A 248 4.94 -4.68 -14.37
C LEU A 248 6.39 -4.20 -14.39
N GLY A 249 6.64 -2.93 -14.71
CA GLY A 249 8.00 -2.36 -14.71
C GLY A 249 8.65 -2.42 -13.33
N ILE A 250 7.89 -2.10 -12.28
CA ILE A 250 8.39 -2.12 -10.90
C ILE A 250 8.68 -3.55 -10.44
N VAL A 251 7.84 -4.56 -10.76
CA VAL A 251 8.13 -5.96 -10.37
C VAL A 251 9.36 -6.50 -11.10
N MET A 252 9.58 -6.12 -12.35
CA MET A 252 10.83 -6.49 -13.05
C MET A 252 12.05 -5.89 -12.36
N LEU A 253 12.00 -4.60 -12.02
CA LEU A 253 13.07 -3.94 -11.27
C LEU A 253 13.27 -4.60 -9.89
N GLN A 254 12.20 -4.96 -9.21
CA GLN A 254 12.23 -5.65 -7.92
C GLN A 254 12.99 -6.99 -8.00
N ILE A 255 12.76 -7.76 -9.05
CA ILE A 255 13.43 -9.05 -9.28
C ILE A 255 14.93 -8.83 -9.58
N VAL A 256 15.27 -7.83 -10.40
CA VAL A 256 16.69 -7.50 -10.69
C VAL A 256 17.41 -7.10 -9.42
N VAL A 257 16.82 -6.24 -8.59
CA VAL A 257 17.40 -5.84 -7.30
C VAL A 257 17.48 -7.02 -6.34
N ALA A 258 16.49 -7.91 -6.32
CA ALA A 258 16.51 -9.13 -5.50
C ALA A 258 17.65 -10.07 -5.93
N ALA A 259 17.86 -10.25 -7.24
CA ALA A 259 18.97 -11.04 -7.77
C ALA A 259 20.31 -10.45 -7.32
N ALA A 260 20.53 -9.15 -7.54
CA ALA A 260 21.75 -8.47 -7.11
C ALA A 260 21.96 -8.57 -5.58
N MET A 261 20.88 -8.42 -4.80
CA MET A 261 20.92 -8.53 -3.33
C MET A 261 21.38 -9.92 -2.87
N VAL A 262 20.90 -10.99 -3.50
CA VAL A 262 21.28 -12.36 -3.19
C VAL A 262 22.72 -12.65 -3.60
N GLU A 263 23.10 -12.29 -4.83
CA GLU A 263 24.46 -12.54 -5.36
C GLU A 263 25.53 -11.75 -4.59
N MET A 264 25.18 -10.58 -4.05
CA MET A 264 26.07 -9.74 -3.25
C MET A 264 26.01 -10.02 -1.74
N HIS A 265 25.39 -11.14 -1.33
CA HIS A 265 25.33 -11.56 0.08
C HIS A 265 24.60 -10.55 1.00
N LEU A 266 23.46 -10.00 0.53
CA LEU A 266 22.51 -9.18 1.29
C LEU A 266 23.07 -7.85 1.84
N PRO A 267 23.75 -7.00 1.07
CA PRO A 267 24.20 -5.71 1.57
C PRO A 267 23.02 -4.85 2.02
N ALA A 268 23.21 -4.09 3.11
CA ALA A 268 22.16 -3.29 3.75
C ALA A 268 21.50 -2.28 2.79
N SER A 269 22.27 -1.70 1.89
CA SER A 269 21.77 -0.78 0.86
C SER A 269 20.78 -1.46 -0.09
N LEU A 270 21.10 -2.66 -0.60
CA LEU A 270 20.20 -3.41 -1.48
C LEU A 270 18.97 -3.93 -0.75
N GLN A 271 19.08 -4.31 0.53
CA GLN A 271 17.92 -4.65 1.35
C GLN A 271 16.95 -3.46 1.47
N SER A 272 17.48 -2.26 1.72
CA SER A 272 16.68 -1.02 1.82
C SER A 272 16.01 -0.65 0.49
N ILE A 273 16.75 -0.76 -0.62
CA ILE A 273 16.26 -0.50 -1.98
C ILE A 273 15.17 -1.54 -2.34
N HIS A 274 15.39 -2.81 -2.05
CA HIS A 274 14.42 -3.89 -2.27
C HIS A 274 13.11 -3.63 -1.53
N GLN A 275 13.19 -3.19 -0.26
CA GLN A 275 12.00 -2.81 0.52
C GLN A 275 11.29 -1.61 -0.08
N ALA A 276 12.02 -0.57 -0.50
CA ALA A 276 11.44 0.63 -1.11
C ALA A 276 10.70 0.31 -2.43
N ILE A 277 11.34 -0.47 -3.31
CA ILE A 277 10.72 -0.89 -4.58
C ILE A 277 9.51 -1.80 -4.34
N GLY A 278 9.59 -2.73 -3.37
CA GLY A 278 8.45 -3.57 -2.99
C GLY A 278 7.26 -2.76 -2.47
N THR A 279 7.52 -1.71 -1.68
CA THR A 279 6.49 -0.78 -1.20
C THR A 279 5.90 0.05 -2.35
N ALA A 280 6.72 0.50 -3.31
CA ALA A 280 6.25 1.19 -4.51
C ALA A 280 5.42 0.28 -5.42
N LEU A 281 5.82 -1.00 -5.56
CA LEU A 281 5.03 -2.02 -6.26
C LEU A 281 3.65 -2.18 -5.62
N TRP A 282 3.60 -2.27 -4.28
CA TRP A 282 2.33 -2.36 -3.56
C TRP A 282 1.41 -1.17 -3.83
N ILE A 283 1.95 0.07 -3.76
CA ILE A 283 1.18 1.28 -4.06
C ILE A 283 0.65 1.25 -5.50
N SER A 284 1.48 0.85 -6.48
CA SER A 284 1.08 0.76 -7.88
C SER A 284 -0.03 -0.28 -8.11
N VAL A 285 0.09 -1.46 -7.49
CA VAL A 285 -0.92 -2.53 -7.59
C VAL A 285 -2.20 -2.16 -6.82
N ALA A 286 -2.08 -1.52 -5.65
CA ALA A 286 -3.23 -1.00 -4.92
C ALA A 286 -3.98 0.08 -5.71
N ALA A 287 -3.25 0.97 -6.41
CA ALA A 287 -3.85 1.96 -7.31
C ALA A 287 -4.57 1.28 -8.48
N LEU A 288 -3.95 0.27 -9.11
CA LEU A 288 -4.58 -0.53 -10.15
C LEU A 288 -5.87 -1.19 -9.65
N ALA A 289 -5.86 -1.79 -8.46
CA ALA A 289 -7.04 -2.44 -7.87
C ALA A 289 -8.14 -1.42 -7.53
N ALA A 290 -7.78 -0.26 -6.98
CA ALA A 290 -8.71 0.80 -6.66
C ALA A 290 -9.35 1.41 -7.92
N LEU A 291 -8.57 1.70 -8.97
CA LEU A 291 -9.06 2.20 -10.26
C LEU A 291 -9.95 1.16 -10.94
N ALA A 292 -9.56 -0.12 -10.93
CA ALA A 292 -10.32 -1.20 -11.55
C ALA A 292 -11.59 -1.58 -10.78
N SER A 293 -11.74 -1.18 -9.51
CA SER A 293 -12.95 -1.45 -8.73
C SER A 293 -14.14 -0.56 -9.08
N GLY A 294 -13.96 0.44 -9.96
CA GLY A 294 -15.00 1.40 -10.31
C GLY A 294 -15.32 2.39 -9.18
N LEU A 295 -14.38 2.59 -8.24
CA LEU A 295 -14.48 3.64 -7.23
C LEU A 295 -14.37 4.99 -7.93
N ARG A 296 -15.51 5.57 -8.28
CA ARG A 296 -15.62 6.83 -9.04
C ARG A 296 -15.92 7.99 -8.13
N TYR A 297 -15.36 9.12 -8.49
CA TYR A 297 -15.92 10.43 -8.20
C TYR A 297 -17.12 10.64 -9.13
N MET A 298 -18.35 10.69 -8.60
CA MET A 298 -19.49 11.15 -9.38
C MET A 298 -19.30 12.64 -9.67
N THR A 299 -19.19 13.01 -10.95
CA THR A 299 -19.20 14.41 -11.36
C THR A 299 -20.60 14.98 -11.13
N ASP A 300 -20.71 16.29 -10.89
CA ASP A 300 -22.00 16.96 -10.73
C ASP A 300 -22.93 16.74 -11.94
N ILE A 301 -22.37 16.51 -13.12
CA ILE A 301 -23.11 16.23 -14.36
C ILE A 301 -23.82 14.84 -14.26
N GLU A 302 -23.15 13.81 -13.79
CA GLU A 302 -23.78 12.48 -13.60
C GLU A 302 -24.88 12.52 -12.54
N ARG A 303 -24.70 13.37 -11.51
CA ARG A 303 -25.72 13.60 -10.49
C ARG A 303 -26.94 14.29 -11.04
N ILE A 304 -26.78 15.35 -11.86
CA ILE A 304 -27.88 16.08 -12.49
C ILE A 304 -28.66 15.17 -13.43
N VAL A 305 -28.00 14.30 -14.19
CA VAL A 305 -28.65 13.34 -15.09
C VAL A 305 -29.39 12.24 -14.31
N TYR A 306 -28.86 11.78 -13.18
CA TYR A 306 -29.48 10.73 -12.38
C TYR A 306 -30.59 11.24 -11.46
N GLU A 307 -30.48 12.50 -10.95
CA GLU A 307 -31.48 13.15 -10.09
C GLU A 307 -32.53 13.93 -10.89
N SER A 308 -32.38 14.06 -12.22
CA SER A 308 -33.40 14.64 -13.07
C SER A 308 -34.53 13.60 -13.23
N PRO A 309 -35.69 13.79 -12.56
CA PRO A 309 -36.82 12.91 -12.81
C PRO A 309 -37.16 13.04 -14.30
N SER A 310 -37.28 11.92 -14.97
CA SER A 310 -37.83 11.84 -16.32
C SER A 310 -39.11 12.68 -16.36
N ARG A 311 -39.05 13.91 -16.85
CA ARG A 311 -40.23 14.63 -17.29
C ARG A 311 -40.75 13.95 -18.55
N GLY A 312 -41.31 12.79 -18.36
CA GLY A 312 -42.17 12.13 -19.32
C GLY A 312 -43.58 12.63 -19.17
N GLU A 313 -43.79 13.90 -19.48
CA GLU A 313 -45.11 14.39 -19.89
C GLU A 313 -44.93 15.06 -21.26
N PHE A 314 -44.95 14.24 -22.29
CA PHE A 314 -45.40 14.70 -23.59
C PHE A 314 -46.89 14.96 -23.44
N ALA A 315 -47.26 16.22 -23.22
CA ALA A 315 -48.62 16.68 -23.42
C ALA A 315 -48.99 16.40 -24.88
N THR A 316 -49.89 15.47 -25.11
CA THR A 316 -50.57 15.30 -26.37
C THR A 316 -51.40 16.58 -26.64
N PRO A 317 -51.30 17.22 -27.80
CA PRO A 317 -52.22 18.29 -28.15
C PRO A 317 -53.61 17.66 -28.37
N GLU A 318 -54.54 18.01 -27.50
CA GLU A 318 -55.97 17.73 -27.72
C GLU A 318 -56.46 18.41 -28.98
N GLY A 319 -57.39 17.73 -29.63
CA GLY A 319 -57.92 17.93 -30.93
C GLY A 319 -58.53 19.32 -31.23
N VAL A 320 -58.41 19.67 -32.48
CA VAL A 320 -59.30 20.63 -33.14
C VAL A 320 -60.35 19.83 -33.89
N SER A 321 -61.58 19.91 -33.38
CA SER A 321 -62.80 19.51 -34.05
C SER A 321 -63.28 20.60 -34.99
N THR A 322 -63.47 20.29 -36.22
CA THR A 322 -64.63 20.78 -37.04
C THR A 322 -65.14 19.65 -37.87
#